data_968ef5fb4f9e96de63813fc1577dd4ee
#
_entry.id   968ef5fb4f9e96de63813fc1577dd4ee
#
_cell.length_a   1.000
_cell.length_b   1.000
_cell.length_c   1.000
_cell.angle_alpha   90.00
_cell.angle_beta   90.00
_cell.angle_gamma   90.00
#
_symmetry.space_group_name_H-M   'P 1'
#
loop_
_entity.id
_entity.type
_entity.pdbx_description
1 polymer ?
#
loop_
_entity_poly.entity_id
_entity_poly.type
_entity_poly.pdbx_seq_one_letter_code
_entity_poly.pdbx_strand_id
1 'polypeptide(L)'
;VDCQGNWGNILTGDGAAAPRYIEARLSKFALDVVFNPKTTEWKLSYDGRNKEPITLPVKFPLLLAQGVEGIAVGLSSKILPHNFNELCDASISYLHGESFKLYPDFQTGGSIDVSKYNDGERGGSVKIRAKINKVDNKTLAITEIPYGRTTTTVIDSILKAVDKGKIKVRKVDDNTSAN
;
A
#
# COMPACT_ATOMS: atom_id res chain seq x y z
N VAL A 1 -5.01 2.07 -12.71
CA VAL A 1 -6.02 1.25 -13.38
C VAL A 1 -7.39 1.80 -13.05
N ASP A 2 -8.26 1.99 -14.04
CA ASP A 2 -9.67 2.35 -13.84
C ASP A 2 -10.45 1.04 -13.65
N CYS A 3 -11.10 0.92 -12.52
CA CYS A 3 -11.85 -0.27 -12.12
C CYS A 3 -13.35 -0.05 -12.27
N GLN A 4 -14.09 -1.08 -12.69
CA GLN A 4 -15.54 -1.11 -12.70
C GLN A 4 -16.05 -2.37 -12.00
N GLY A 5 -17.13 -2.23 -11.23
CA GLY A 5 -17.67 -3.29 -10.39
C GLY A 5 -17.12 -3.26 -8.96
N ASN A 6 -17.43 -4.28 -8.18
CA ASN A 6 -17.00 -4.39 -6.79
C ASN A 6 -15.61 -5.05 -6.70
N TRP A 7 -14.60 -4.25 -6.41
CA TRP A 7 -13.21 -4.66 -6.22
C TRP A 7 -12.83 -4.92 -4.76
N GLY A 8 -13.82 -4.92 -3.86
CA GLY A 8 -13.61 -5.02 -2.42
C GLY A 8 -13.22 -3.69 -1.79
N ASN A 9 -13.01 -3.72 -0.48
CA ASN A 9 -12.60 -2.55 0.28
C ASN A 9 -11.50 -2.93 1.28
N ILE A 10 -10.35 -2.30 1.15
CA ILE A 10 -9.18 -2.60 1.99
C ILE A 10 -9.33 -2.14 3.45
N LEU A 11 -10.21 -1.18 3.73
CA LEU A 11 -10.46 -0.68 5.08
C LEU A 11 -11.40 -1.60 5.86
N THR A 12 -12.52 -1.98 5.23
CA THR A 12 -13.50 -2.89 5.86
C THR A 12 -13.07 -4.34 5.79
N GLY A 13 -12.26 -4.72 4.79
CA GLY A 13 -11.85 -6.09 4.54
C GLY A 13 -12.83 -6.85 3.65
N ASP A 14 -13.80 -6.16 3.03
CA ASP A 14 -14.73 -6.78 2.10
C ASP A 14 -13.99 -7.34 0.88
N GLY A 15 -14.34 -8.56 0.50
CA GLY A 15 -13.79 -9.23 -0.66
C GLY A 15 -14.32 -8.66 -1.99
N ALA A 16 -13.52 -8.81 -3.06
CA ALA A 16 -13.95 -8.46 -4.40
C ALA A 16 -15.03 -9.45 -4.92
N ALA A 17 -15.84 -8.99 -5.85
CA ALA A 17 -16.74 -9.85 -6.61
C ALA A 17 -15.95 -10.86 -7.46
N ALA A 18 -16.63 -11.89 -7.95
CA ALA A 18 -16.00 -12.86 -8.84
C ALA A 18 -15.46 -12.14 -10.11
N PRO A 19 -14.32 -12.57 -10.68
CA PRO A 19 -13.68 -11.90 -11.81
C PRO A 19 -14.58 -11.63 -13.02
N ARG A 20 -15.60 -12.46 -13.26
CA ARG A 20 -16.57 -12.28 -14.36
C ARG A 20 -17.52 -11.10 -14.20
N TYR A 21 -17.53 -10.45 -13.01
CA TYR A 21 -18.41 -9.31 -12.71
C TYR A 21 -17.64 -8.00 -12.55
N ILE A 22 -16.33 -8.03 -12.70
CA ILE A 22 -15.49 -6.86 -12.57
C ILE A 22 -14.69 -6.63 -13.84
N GLU A 23 -14.42 -5.38 -14.14
CA GLU A 23 -13.65 -4.97 -15.30
C GLU A 23 -12.54 -4.00 -14.89
N ALA A 24 -11.47 -3.98 -15.65
CA ALA A 24 -10.36 -3.06 -15.47
C ALA A 24 -9.81 -2.60 -16.81
N ARG A 25 -9.41 -1.35 -16.87
CA ARG A 25 -8.67 -0.79 -18.01
C ARG A 25 -7.49 0.04 -17.51
N LEU A 26 -6.53 0.28 -18.39
CA LEU A 26 -5.44 1.18 -18.09
C LEU A 26 -5.97 2.61 -17.98
N SER A 27 -5.62 3.29 -16.90
CA SER A 27 -5.91 4.72 -16.75
C SER A 27 -5.07 5.55 -17.72
N LYS A 28 -5.49 6.77 -18.00
CA LYS A 28 -4.69 7.72 -18.80
C LYS A 28 -3.29 7.90 -18.22
N PHE A 29 -3.20 8.04 -16.90
CA PHE A 29 -1.91 8.13 -16.21
C PHE A 29 -1.01 6.91 -16.49
N ALA A 30 -1.56 5.69 -16.44
CA ALA A 30 -0.80 4.48 -16.75
C ALA A 30 -0.28 4.49 -18.20
N LEU A 31 -1.11 4.90 -19.16
CA LEU A 31 -0.71 5.00 -20.56
C LEU A 31 0.39 6.04 -20.79
N ASP A 32 0.32 7.17 -20.09
CA ASP A 32 1.28 8.27 -20.26
C ASP A 32 2.63 8.00 -19.55
N VAL A 33 2.62 7.23 -18.48
CA VAL A 33 3.77 7.09 -17.57
C VAL A 33 4.41 5.71 -17.61
N VAL A 34 3.61 4.64 -17.70
CA VAL A 34 4.10 3.26 -17.65
C VAL A 34 4.52 2.76 -19.03
N PHE A 35 3.86 3.22 -20.08
CA PHE A 35 4.12 2.77 -21.45
C PHE A 35 4.90 3.84 -22.24
N ASN A 36 6.16 3.54 -22.56
CA ASN A 36 6.98 4.39 -23.39
C ASN A 36 7.51 3.60 -24.60
N PRO A 37 6.81 3.64 -25.76
CA PRO A 37 7.20 2.86 -26.93
C PRO A 37 8.62 3.15 -27.45
N LYS A 38 9.15 4.35 -27.19
CA LYS A 38 10.48 4.76 -27.67
C LYS A 38 11.64 4.14 -26.91
N THR A 39 11.40 3.74 -25.66
CA THR A 39 12.43 3.15 -24.77
C THR A 39 12.13 1.71 -24.41
N THR A 40 11.00 1.15 -24.88
CA THR A 40 10.62 -0.23 -24.64
C THR A 40 11.32 -1.16 -25.61
N GLU A 41 11.95 -2.19 -25.08
CA GLU A 41 12.46 -3.33 -25.85
C GLU A 41 11.36 -4.36 -26.04
N TRP A 42 11.20 -4.84 -27.27
CA TRP A 42 10.13 -5.72 -27.67
C TRP A 42 10.64 -7.07 -28.13
N LYS A 43 9.97 -8.14 -27.76
CA LYS A 43 10.16 -9.48 -28.32
C LYS A 43 8.86 -9.98 -28.96
N LEU A 44 8.96 -11.02 -29.78
CA LEU A 44 7.78 -11.67 -30.34
C LEU A 44 7.04 -12.43 -29.23
N SER A 45 5.70 -12.42 -29.31
CA SER A 45 4.84 -13.28 -28.49
C SER A 45 5.12 -14.77 -28.80
N TYR A 46 4.63 -15.65 -27.93
CA TYR A 46 4.83 -17.11 -28.08
C TYR A 46 4.42 -17.62 -29.47
N ASP A 47 3.34 -17.09 -30.04
CA ASP A 47 2.82 -17.46 -31.36
C ASP A 47 3.44 -16.65 -32.51
N GLY A 48 4.33 -15.71 -32.21
CA GLY A 48 4.98 -14.84 -33.19
C GLY A 48 4.10 -13.81 -33.87
N ARG A 49 2.82 -13.72 -33.50
CA ARG A 49 1.85 -12.82 -34.17
C ARG A 49 1.88 -11.39 -33.65
N ASN A 50 2.27 -11.21 -32.40
CA ASN A 50 2.31 -9.93 -31.73
C ASN A 50 3.70 -9.66 -31.15
N LYS A 51 3.91 -8.44 -30.69
CA LYS A 51 5.07 -8.05 -29.91
C LYS A 51 4.65 -7.83 -28.46
N GLU A 52 5.45 -8.29 -27.54
CA GLU A 52 5.29 -8.05 -26.10
C GLU A 52 6.55 -7.38 -25.53
N PRO A 53 6.41 -6.47 -24.54
CA PRO A 53 7.54 -5.81 -23.94
C PRO A 53 8.35 -6.79 -23.11
N ILE A 54 9.69 -6.70 -23.16
CA ILE A 54 10.58 -7.44 -22.28
C ILE A 54 10.51 -6.85 -20.88
N THR A 55 10.55 -5.51 -20.78
CA THR A 55 10.37 -4.74 -19.56
C THR A 55 9.53 -3.49 -19.86
N LEU A 56 8.93 -2.92 -18.85
CA LEU A 56 8.21 -1.65 -18.95
C LEU A 56 9.03 -0.54 -18.30
N PRO A 57 9.71 0.32 -19.11
CA PRO A 57 10.49 1.43 -18.58
C PRO A 57 9.57 2.56 -18.10
N VAL A 58 9.24 2.54 -16.82
CA VAL A 58 8.36 3.51 -16.18
C VAL A 58 9.12 4.83 -15.94
N LYS A 59 8.46 5.97 -16.08
CA LYS A 59 9.05 7.31 -15.97
C LYS A 59 9.38 7.74 -14.53
N PHE A 60 8.95 6.99 -13.53
CA PHE A 60 9.26 7.23 -12.11
C PHE A 60 9.30 5.90 -11.34
N PRO A 61 9.81 5.82 -10.12
CA PRO A 61 9.92 4.58 -9.36
C PRO A 61 8.54 4.04 -8.89
N LEU A 62 7.73 3.52 -9.82
CA LEU A 62 6.37 3.00 -9.56
C LEU A 62 6.34 1.94 -8.47
N LEU A 63 7.36 1.08 -8.44
CA LEU A 63 7.46 0.01 -7.46
C LEU A 63 7.53 0.53 -6.02
N LEU A 64 8.28 1.62 -5.80
CA LEU A 64 8.36 2.29 -4.51
C LEU A 64 7.09 3.08 -4.20
N ALA A 65 6.44 3.69 -5.20
CA ALA A 65 5.21 4.44 -5.01
C ALA A 65 4.05 3.55 -4.54
N GLN A 66 3.88 2.38 -5.15
CA GLN A 66 2.78 1.47 -4.83
C GLN A 66 3.12 0.46 -3.73
N GLY A 67 4.40 0.17 -3.55
CA GLY A 67 4.82 -0.99 -2.80
C GLY A 67 4.49 -2.30 -3.53
N VAL A 68 5.10 -3.38 -3.10
CA VAL A 68 4.83 -4.71 -3.64
C VAL A 68 5.11 -5.78 -2.60
N GLU A 69 4.32 -6.84 -2.62
CA GLU A 69 4.57 -8.02 -1.82
C GLU A 69 4.53 -9.25 -2.72
N GLY A 70 5.58 -10.06 -2.63
CA GLY A 70 5.70 -11.30 -3.41
C GLY A 70 6.20 -12.43 -2.54
N ILE A 71 5.58 -13.61 -2.69
CA ILE A 71 5.93 -14.83 -1.97
C ILE A 71 6.31 -15.89 -2.98
N ALA A 72 7.48 -16.50 -2.77
CA ALA A 72 7.97 -17.64 -3.54
C ALA A 72 8.37 -18.76 -2.58
N VAL A 73 8.80 -19.89 -3.14
CA VAL A 73 9.28 -21.02 -2.31
C VAL A 73 10.57 -20.63 -1.60
N GLY A 74 10.52 -20.55 -0.27
CA GLY A 74 11.66 -20.22 0.59
C GLY A 74 12.10 -18.75 0.56
N LEU A 75 11.44 -17.89 -0.22
CA LEU A 75 11.75 -16.47 -0.36
C LEU A 75 10.48 -15.63 -0.31
N SER A 76 10.58 -14.46 0.28
CA SER A 76 9.53 -13.42 0.21
C SER A 76 10.19 -12.06 0.08
N SER A 77 9.52 -11.16 -0.62
CA SER A 77 9.92 -9.76 -0.75
C SER A 77 8.75 -8.87 -0.39
N LYS A 78 9.03 -7.81 0.36
CA LYS A 78 8.03 -6.81 0.73
C LYS A 78 8.65 -5.42 0.62
N ILE A 79 8.15 -4.66 -0.33
CA ILE A 79 8.49 -3.24 -0.51
C ILE A 79 7.29 -2.45 -0.06
N LEU A 80 7.49 -1.55 0.90
CA LEU A 80 6.43 -0.68 1.41
C LEU A 80 6.19 0.49 0.45
N PRO A 81 4.95 1.01 0.35
CA PRO A 81 4.66 2.19 -0.46
C PRO A 81 5.29 3.45 0.14
N HIS A 82 5.46 4.48 -0.70
CA HIS A 82 6.05 5.77 -0.34
C HIS A 82 5.20 6.90 -0.90
N ASN A 83 5.34 8.09 -0.31
CA ASN A 83 4.68 9.29 -0.81
C ASN A 83 5.18 9.66 -2.20
N PHE A 84 4.27 9.94 -3.12
CA PHE A 84 4.61 10.22 -4.52
C PHE A 84 5.45 11.49 -4.68
N ASN A 85 5.14 12.55 -3.94
CA ASN A 85 5.89 13.81 -4.03
C ASN A 85 7.31 13.65 -3.47
N GLU A 86 7.45 13.03 -2.29
CA GLU A 86 8.75 12.72 -1.69
C GLU A 86 9.60 11.82 -2.60
N LEU A 87 8.95 10.90 -3.31
CA LEU A 87 9.62 10.02 -4.25
C LEU A 87 10.14 10.77 -5.48
N CYS A 88 9.39 11.75 -5.97
CA CYS A 88 9.84 12.63 -7.05
C CYS A 88 11.01 13.50 -6.60
N ASP A 89 10.94 14.09 -5.42
CA ASP A 89 12.02 14.91 -4.84
C ASP A 89 13.30 14.07 -4.61
N ALA A 90 13.15 12.86 -4.07
CA ALA A 90 14.24 11.91 -3.92
C ALA A 90 14.87 11.52 -5.28
N SER A 91 14.05 11.34 -6.31
CA SER A 91 14.53 11.04 -7.66
C SER A 91 15.33 12.21 -8.26
N ILE A 92 14.90 13.44 -8.02
CA ILE A 92 15.62 14.65 -8.43
C ILE A 92 16.96 14.73 -7.70
N SER A 93 16.98 14.58 -6.38
CA SER A 93 18.20 14.59 -5.58
C SER A 93 19.20 13.51 -6.03
N TYR A 94 18.69 12.31 -6.31
CA TYR A 94 19.52 11.21 -6.84
C TYR A 94 20.18 11.57 -8.17
N LEU A 95 19.44 12.17 -9.09
CA LEU A 95 19.98 12.60 -10.40
C LEU A 95 21.02 13.72 -10.28
N HIS A 96 20.91 14.57 -9.24
CA HIS A 96 21.90 15.59 -8.91
C HIS A 96 23.12 15.05 -8.15
N GLY A 97 23.11 13.78 -7.75
CA GLY A 97 24.17 13.18 -6.93
C GLY A 97 24.12 13.61 -5.46
N GLU A 98 22.98 14.09 -5.00
CA GLU A 98 22.73 14.52 -3.64
C GLU A 98 22.24 13.37 -2.76
N SER A 99 22.52 13.45 -1.47
CA SER A 99 21.95 12.50 -0.51
C SER A 99 20.51 12.84 -0.19
N PHE A 100 19.67 11.83 -0.07
CA PHE A 100 18.27 11.97 0.35
C PHE A 100 17.90 10.90 1.39
N LYS A 101 16.78 11.12 2.07
CA LYS A 101 16.15 10.12 2.94
C LYS A 101 14.72 9.92 2.47
N LEU A 102 14.31 8.67 2.32
CA LEU A 102 12.97 8.31 1.92
C LEU A 102 12.42 7.28 2.91
N TYR A 103 11.23 7.53 3.43
CA TYR A 103 10.57 6.64 4.37
C TYR A 103 9.23 6.14 3.80
N PRO A 104 8.80 4.93 4.17
CA PRO A 104 7.48 4.45 3.80
C PRO A 104 6.36 5.38 4.27
N ASP A 105 5.35 5.54 3.42
CA ASP A 105 4.13 6.28 3.70
C ASP A 105 2.90 5.48 3.23
N PHE A 106 1.78 5.62 3.93
CA PHE A 106 0.63 4.76 3.74
C PHE A 106 -0.65 5.55 3.47
N GLN A 107 -1.40 5.15 2.45
CA GLN A 107 -2.69 5.75 2.09
C GLN A 107 -3.73 5.63 3.21
N THR A 108 -3.62 4.61 4.07
CA THR A 108 -4.52 4.41 5.21
C THR A 108 -4.21 5.32 6.39
N GLY A 109 -3.12 6.11 6.31
CA GLY A 109 -2.67 6.96 7.41
C GLY A 109 -2.03 6.18 8.56
N GLY A 110 -2.19 6.71 9.77
CA GLY A 110 -1.53 6.19 10.97
C GLY A 110 -0.18 6.87 11.23
N SER A 111 0.54 6.37 12.21
CA SER A 111 1.90 6.81 12.52
C SER A 111 2.89 5.68 12.37
N ILE A 112 4.09 6.00 11.89
CA ILE A 112 5.15 5.03 11.66
C ILE A 112 6.38 5.37 12.51
N ASP A 113 6.95 4.36 13.13
CA ASP A 113 8.26 4.41 13.78
C ASP A 113 9.28 3.75 12.83
N VAL A 114 10.16 4.57 12.27
CA VAL A 114 11.18 4.15 11.30
C VAL A 114 12.56 3.98 11.93
N SER A 115 12.69 4.03 13.25
CA SER A 115 13.98 3.96 13.96
C SER A 115 14.83 2.72 13.62
N LYS A 116 14.17 1.65 13.16
CA LYS A 116 14.79 0.38 12.76
C LYS A 116 14.53 0.05 11.28
N TYR A 117 14.24 1.03 10.47
CA TYR A 117 13.90 0.81 9.05
C TYR A 117 15.07 0.27 8.22
N ASN A 118 16.29 0.71 8.54
CA ASN A 118 17.53 0.29 7.86
C ASN A 118 17.45 0.42 6.33
N ASP A 119 16.83 1.50 5.86
CA ASP A 119 16.67 1.85 4.43
C ASP A 119 16.12 0.71 3.55
N GLY A 120 15.25 -0.13 4.11
CA GLY A 120 14.66 -1.27 3.43
C GLY A 120 15.56 -2.51 3.31
N GLU A 121 16.78 -2.48 3.83
CA GLU A 121 17.68 -3.61 3.83
C GLU A 121 17.20 -4.75 4.75
N ARG A 122 17.74 -5.93 4.52
CA ARG A 122 17.42 -7.13 5.29
C ARG A 122 17.64 -6.91 6.79
N GLY A 123 16.64 -7.29 7.57
CA GLY A 123 16.65 -7.14 9.04
C GLY A 123 16.07 -5.82 9.52
N GLY A 124 15.76 -4.88 8.62
CA GLY A 124 15.00 -3.68 8.94
C GLY A 124 13.57 -3.99 9.39
N SER A 125 12.99 -3.10 10.18
CA SER A 125 11.60 -3.19 10.62
C SER A 125 11.00 -1.82 10.86
N VAL A 126 9.69 -1.71 10.63
CA VAL A 126 8.89 -0.54 10.95
C VAL A 126 7.77 -0.92 11.91
N LYS A 127 7.36 -0.01 12.78
CA LYS A 127 6.19 -0.17 13.63
C LYS A 127 5.14 0.82 13.20
N ILE A 128 3.97 0.30 12.84
CA ILE A 128 2.84 1.13 12.39
C ILE A 128 1.79 1.11 13.50
N ARG A 129 1.21 2.28 13.80
CA ARG A 129 0.21 2.47 14.84
C ARG A 129 -0.99 3.21 14.30
N ALA A 130 -2.16 2.86 14.81
CA ALA A 130 -3.38 3.60 14.60
C ALA A 130 -3.27 5.03 15.15
N LYS A 131 -3.99 5.96 14.55
CA LYS A 131 -4.21 7.27 15.12
C LYS A 131 -5.45 7.24 16.00
N ILE A 132 -5.27 7.58 17.27
CA ILE A 132 -6.30 7.53 18.27
C ILE A 132 -6.53 8.94 18.83
N ASN A 133 -7.75 9.43 18.73
CA ASN A 133 -8.16 10.73 19.21
C ASN A 133 -9.12 10.57 20.41
N LYS A 134 -8.97 11.43 21.40
CA LYS A 134 -9.92 11.53 22.51
C LYS A 134 -11.11 12.37 22.05
N VAL A 135 -12.30 11.79 22.05
CA VAL A 135 -13.55 12.48 21.76
C VAL A 135 -14.08 13.15 23.04
N ASP A 136 -14.15 12.38 24.13
CA ASP A 136 -14.55 12.85 25.45
C ASP A 136 -13.82 12.06 26.55
N ASN A 137 -14.23 12.24 27.83
CA ASN A 137 -13.57 11.58 28.95
C ASN A 137 -13.76 10.05 29.00
N LYS A 138 -14.68 9.51 28.21
CA LYS A 138 -15.04 8.08 28.21
C LYS A 138 -14.93 7.44 26.82
N THR A 139 -14.71 8.25 25.77
CA THR A 139 -14.77 7.83 24.38
C THR A 139 -13.46 8.16 23.67
N LEU A 140 -12.91 7.16 23.01
CA LEU A 140 -11.79 7.29 22.09
C LEU A 140 -12.26 6.92 20.68
N ALA A 141 -11.81 7.66 19.68
CA ALA A 141 -12.01 7.34 18.27
C ALA A 141 -10.69 6.92 17.62
N ILE A 142 -10.70 5.81 16.91
CA ILE A 142 -9.62 5.43 16.01
C ILE A 142 -9.99 6.04 14.65
N THR A 143 -9.24 7.04 14.22
CA THR A 143 -9.49 7.77 12.96
C THR A 143 -8.70 7.26 11.79
N GLU A 144 -7.58 6.60 12.05
CA GLU A 144 -6.74 5.99 11.03
C GLU A 144 -6.25 4.63 11.52
N ILE A 145 -6.42 3.59 10.71
CA ILE A 145 -5.99 2.23 11.04
C ILE A 145 -4.56 1.96 10.53
N PRO A 146 -3.82 1.04 11.15
CA PRO A 146 -2.48 0.69 10.67
C PRO A 146 -2.53 0.05 9.29
N TYR A 147 -1.58 0.38 8.42
CA TYR A 147 -1.44 -0.22 7.10
C TYR A 147 -1.42 -1.75 7.16
N GLY A 148 -2.13 -2.39 6.23
CA GLY A 148 -2.26 -3.84 6.16
C GLY A 148 -3.21 -4.44 7.21
N ARG A 149 -4.00 -3.61 7.89
CA ARG A 149 -5.07 -4.03 8.79
C ARG A 149 -6.41 -3.54 8.30
N THR A 150 -7.44 -4.33 8.55
CA THR A 150 -8.83 -3.95 8.31
C THR A 150 -9.49 -3.52 9.61
N THR A 151 -10.59 -2.78 9.54
CA THR A 151 -11.39 -2.39 10.72
C THR A 151 -11.74 -3.60 11.56
N THR A 152 -12.22 -4.69 10.94
CA THR A 152 -12.53 -5.94 11.64
C THR A 152 -11.35 -6.50 12.42
N THR A 153 -10.16 -6.56 11.82
CA THR A 153 -8.97 -7.08 12.50
C THR A 153 -8.50 -6.20 13.67
N VAL A 154 -8.73 -4.89 13.57
CA VAL A 154 -8.45 -3.95 14.67
C VAL A 154 -9.44 -4.16 15.82
N ILE A 155 -10.73 -4.27 15.53
CA ILE A 155 -11.78 -4.57 16.52
C ILE A 155 -11.48 -5.89 17.24
N ASP A 156 -11.20 -6.96 16.49
CA ASP A 156 -10.83 -8.27 17.07
C ASP A 156 -9.62 -8.17 17.99
N SER A 157 -8.64 -7.36 17.65
CA SER A 157 -7.46 -7.17 18.48
C SER A 157 -7.78 -6.44 19.79
N ILE A 158 -8.71 -5.50 19.76
CA ILE A 158 -9.22 -4.79 20.95
C ILE A 158 -9.99 -5.76 21.84
N LEU A 159 -10.93 -6.53 21.29
CA LEU A 159 -11.71 -7.50 22.03
C LEU A 159 -10.81 -8.56 22.71
N LYS A 160 -9.84 -9.10 21.97
CA LYS A 160 -8.83 -10.02 22.54
C LYS A 160 -8.00 -9.39 23.67
N ALA A 161 -7.76 -8.08 23.62
CA ALA A 161 -7.05 -7.39 24.70
C ALA A 161 -7.94 -7.16 25.92
N VAL A 162 -9.24 -6.95 25.74
CA VAL A 162 -10.26 -6.89 26.81
C VAL A 162 -10.37 -8.25 27.49
N ASP A 163 -10.52 -9.34 26.74
CA ASP A 163 -10.63 -10.71 27.26
C ASP A 163 -9.41 -11.11 28.10
N LYS A 164 -8.23 -10.64 27.70
CA LYS A 164 -6.98 -10.85 28.45
C LYS A 164 -6.80 -9.88 29.63
N GLY A 165 -7.78 -9.04 29.92
CA GLY A 165 -7.73 -8.06 31.01
C GLY A 165 -6.69 -6.95 30.84
N LYS A 166 -6.13 -6.76 29.64
CA LYS A 166 -5.10 -5.74 29.38
C LYS A 166 -5.68 -4.33 29.30
N ILE A 167 -6.91 -4.20 28.81
CA ILE A 167 -7.64 -2.94 28.68
C ILE A 167 -9.08 -3.15 29.14
N LYS A 168 -9.72 -2.05 29.56
CA LYS A 168 -11.14 -2.04 29.94
C LYS A 168 -11.92 -1.23 28.91
N VAL A 169 -12.69 -1.90 28.07
CA VAL A 169 -13.57 -1.29 27.08
C VAL A 169 -14.98 -1.82 27.32
N ARG A 170 -15.97 -0.92 27.37
CA ARG A 170 -17.37 -1.27 27.59
C ARG A 170 -18.06 -1.66 26.28
N LYS A 171 -17.78 -0.92 25.20
CA LYS A 171 -18.43 -1.06 23.90
C LYS A 171 -17.46 -0.66 22.80
N VAL A 172 -17.52 -1.34 21.69
CA VAL A 172 -16.83 -0.97 20.45
C VAL A 172 -17.89 -0.77 19.38
N ASP A 173 -17.92 0.38 18.74
CA ASP A 173 -18.80 0.73 17.65
C ASP A 173 -17.97 0.90 16.37
N ASP A 174 -18.40 0.30 15.29
CA ASP A 174 -17.81 0.46 13.96
C ASP A 174 -18.63 1.48 13.17
N ASN A 175 -18.01 2.62 12.92
CA ASN A 175 -18.58 3.71 12.12
C ASN A 175 -17.76 3.93 10.84
N THR A 176 -17.01 2.93 10.41
CA THR A 176 -16.21 3.02 9.18
C THR A 176 -17.13 3.22 7.98
N SER A 177 -16.90 4.28 7.23
CA SER A 177 -17.59 4.53 5.98
C SER A 177 -16.70 4.17 4.80
N ALA A 178 -17.31 3.73 3.70
CA ALA A 178 -16.61 3.38 2.46
C ALA A 178 -16.26 4.61 1.60
N ASN A 179 -16.57 5.82 2.06
CA ASN A 179 -16.37 7.09 1.36
C ASN A 179 -15.09 7.78 1.83
#